data_4bd3cf046918c2c3f3b85b2307bf3925
#
_entry.id   4bd3cf046918c2c3f3b85b2307bf3925
#
_cell.length_a   1.000
_cell.length_b   1.000
_cell.length_c   1.000
_cell.angle_alpha   90.00
_cell.angle_beta   90.00
_cell.angle_gamma   90.00
#
_symmetry.space_group_name_H-M   'P 1'
#
loop_
_entity.id
_entity.type
_entity.pdbx_description
1 polymer ?
#
loop_
_entity_poly.entity_id
_entity_poly.type
_entity_poly.pdbx_seq_one_letter_code
_entity_poly.pdbx_strand_id
1 'polypeptide(L)'
;LMLRGELDESVLVAFTGDEEKDSAGAIEIMQMLGRMECLVGKALVLDVTNEGWEDEAAFSIENDHGFDIITGYHIVELLQASGTSCVFVHEAEPDETWEYSKGSSSDLPGIPCLSLCLPVCGNMHGDDGVLLRKSSVIPYEDILRKLANAVF
;
A
#
# COMPACT_ATOMS: atom_id res chain seq x y z
N LEU A 1 14.67 2.74 3.24
CA LEU A 1 14.37 4.10 3.71
C LEU A 1 14.57 4.19 5.23
N MET A 2 13.85 3.42 6.04
CA MET A 2 14.02 3.39 7.50
C MET A 2 15.48 3.25 7.95
N LEU A 3 16.18 2.24 7.40
CA LEU A 3 17.57 1.95 7.77
C LEU A 3 18.55 3.06 7.38
N ARG A 4 18.17 3.95 6.46
CA ARG A 4 18.99 5.10 6.04
C ARG A 4 18.64 6.38 6.79
N GLY A 5 17.62 6.37 7.65
CA GLY A 5 17.14 7.56 8.35
C GLY A 5 16.50 8.60 7.42
N GLU A 6 15.89 8.13 6.32
CA GLU A 6 15.32 9.00 5.27
C GLU A 6 13.81 9.24 5.43
N LEU A 7 13.19 8.63 6.44
CA LEU A 7 11.77 8.84 6.74
C LEU A 7 11.61 9.98 7.75
N ASP A 8 10.61 10.81 7.49
CA ASP A 8 10.17 11.85 8.43
C ASP A 8 9.62 11.23 9.72
N GLU A 9 9.71 11.95 10.83
CA GLU A 9 9.19 11.51 12.13
C GLU A 9 7.65 11.36 12.14
N SER A 10 6.96 11.94 11.15
CA SER A 10 5.52 11.79 10.97
C SER A 10 5.12 10.47 10.28
N VAL A 11 6.07 9.66 9.82
CA VAL A 11 5.81 8.40 9.12
C VAL A 11 5.91 7.23 10.07
N LEU A 12 4.80 6.52 10.26
CA LEU A 12 4.76 5.23 10.93
C LEU A 12 4.90 4.11 9.89
N VAL A 13 5.83 3.19 10.10
CA VAL A 13 5.94 1.97 9.29
C VAL A 13 5.55 0.77 10.14
N ALA A 14 4.60 0.00 9.66
CA ALA A 14 4.14 -1.23 10.28
C ALA A 14 4.41 -2.42 9.34
N PHE A 15 4.82 -3.54 9.90
CA PHE A 15 4.91 -4.82 9.22
C PHE A 15 3.79 -5.70 9.79
N THR A 16 2.81 -5.96 8.97
CA THR A 16 1.66 -6.80 9.34
C THR A 16 1.95 -8.26 9.03
N GLY A 17 1.32 -9.15 9.76
CA GLY A 17 1.29 -10.58 9.48
C GLY A 17 -0.16 -11.06 9.44
N ASP A 18 -0.35 -12.34 9.11
CA ASP A 18 -1.67 -12.98 9.10
C ASP A 18 -2.71 -12.26 8.22
N GLU A 19 -2.25 -11.67 7.10
CA GLU A 19 -3.13 -11.03 6.11
C GLU A 19 -4.18 -12.04 5.61
N GLU A 20 -3.75 -13.24 5.25
CA GLU A 20 -4.58 -14.35 4.80
C GLU A 20 -5.65 -14.84 5.83
N LYS A 21 -5.64 -14.27 7.02
CA LYS A 21 -6.60 -14.53 8.09
C LYS A 21 -7.49 -13.31 8.35
N ASP A 22 -8.27 -12.95 7.35
CA ASP A 22 -9.18 -11.80 7.42
C ASP A 22 -8.46 -10.49 7.81
N SER A 23 -7.28 -10.24 7.23
CA SER A 23 -6.47 -9.03 7.47
C SER A 23 -6.17 -8.77 8.96
N ALA A 24 -5.92 -9.85 9.72
CA ALA A 24 -5.78 -9.78 11.18
C ALA A 24 -4.70 -8.78 11.61
N GLY A 25 -3.60 -8.69 10.85
CA GLY A 25 -2.53 -7.72 11.11
C GLY A 25 -2.98 -6.27 11.01
N ALA A 26 -3.80 -5.93 10.02
CA ALA A 26 -4.37 -4.58 9.87
C ALA A 26 -5.30 -4.24 11.05
N ILE A 27 -6.13 -5.19 11.46
CA ILE A 27 -7.01 -5.06 12.63
C ILE A 27 -6.19 -4.78 13.91
N GLU A 28 -5.10 -5.50 14.12
CA GLU A 28 -4.21 -5.30 15.27
C GLU A 28 -3.54 -3.92 15.27
N ILE A 29 -3.10 -3.44 14.12
CA ILE A 29 -2.54 -2.09 13.97
C ILE A 29 -3.60 -1.03 14.33
N MET A 30 -4.82 -1.14 13.82
CA MET A 30 -5.91 -0.22 14.17
C MET A 30 -6.19 -0.20 15.67
N GLN A 31 -6.24 -1.36 16.30
CA GLN A 31 -6.41 -1.45 17.75
C GLN A 31 -5.23 -0.85 18.53
N MET A 32 -4.01 -1.03 18.04
CA MET A 32 -2.81 -0.42 18.65
C MET A 32 -2.87 1.10 18.56
N LEU A 33 -3.17 1.64 17.38
CA LEU A 33 -3.31 3.08 17.17
C LEU A 33 -4.39 3.67 18.08
N GLY A 34 -5.53 2.98 18.25
CA GLY A 34 -6.59 3.36 19.18
C GLY A 34 -6.10 3.42 20.63
N ARG A 35 -5.39 2.39 21.10
CA ARG A 35 -4.82 2.38 22.47
C ARG A 35 -3.78 3.46 22.70
N MET A 36 -3.06 3.85 21.66
CA MET A 36 -2.04 4.92 21.71
C MET A 36 -2.64 6.32 21.51
N GLU A 37 -3.93 6.41 21.21
CA GLU A 37 -4.59 7.67 20.81
C GLU A 37 -3.86 8.34 19.62
N CYS A 38 -3.29 7.52 18.73
CA CYS A 38 -2.52 7.99 17.59
C CYS A 38 -3.42 8.19 16.37
N LEU A 39 -3.54 9.43 15.92
CA LEU A 39 -4.29 9.76 14.71
C LEU A 39 -3.37 9.65 13.49
N VAL A 40 -3.79 8.86 12.52
CA VAL A 40 -3.13 8.69 11.23
C VAL A 40 -3.96 9.37 10.15
N GLY A 41 -3.36 10.28 9.41
CA GLY A 41 -4.06 11.02 8.36
C GLY A 41 -4.32 10.18 7.11
N LYS A 42 -3.36 9.35 6.73
CA LYS A 42 -3.45 8.45 5.56
C LYS A 42 -2.62 7.20 5.76
N ALA A 43 -3.04 6.12 5.13
CA ALA A 43 -2.30 4.87 5.08
C ALA A 43 -1.98 4.47 3.63
N LEU A 44 -0.82 3.85 3.44
CA LEU A 44 -0.43 3.23 2.19
C LEU A 44 -0.12 1.76 2.49
N VAL A 45 -0.89 0.88 1.92
CA VAL A 45 -0.63 -0.56 1.96
C VAL A 45 0.34 -0.90 0.83
N LEU A 46 1.38 -1.65 1.15
CA LEU A 46 2.41 -2.06 0.19
C LEU A 46 2.38 -3.57 0.09
N ASP A 47 2.07 -4.06 -1.10
CA ASP A 47 1.91 -5.48 -1.35
C ASP A 47 2.43 -5.89 -2.74
N VAL A 48 2.22 -7.13 -3.11
CA VAL A 48 2.48 -7.70 -4.42
C VAL A 48 1.19 -8.21 -5.05
N THR A 49 1.11 -8.20 -6.38
CA THR A 49 -0.07 -8.65 -7.10
C THR A 49 0.32 -9.27 -8.45
N ASN A 50 -0.49 -10.16 -8.99
CA ASN A 50 -0.31 -10.61 -10.37
C ASN A 50 -0.81 -9.59 -11.41
N GLU A 51 -1.61 -8.63 -10.99
CA GLU A 51 -2.14 -7.60 -11.87
C GLU A 51 -1.04 -6.66 -12.39
N GLY A 52 -1.15 -6.30 -13.65
CA GLY A 52 -0.17 -5.44 -14.32
C GLY A 52 1.12 -6.14 -14.76
N TRP A 53 1.28 -7.44 -14.49
CA TRP A 53 2.45 -8.17 -14.96
C TRP A 53 2.52 -8.24 -16.48
N GLU A 54 1.43 -8.64 -17.13
CA GLU A 54 1.37 -8.75 -18.59
C GLU A 54 1.45 -7.38 -19.29
N ASP A 55 1.03 -6.31 -18.62
CA ASP A 55 1.10 -4.93 -19.11
C ASP A 55 2.50 -4.30 -18.96
N GLU A 56 3.47 -5.05 -18.43
CA GLU A 56 4.79 -4.55 -18.10
C GLU A 56 4.75 -3.30 -17.19
N ALA A 57 3.69 -3.15 -16.40
CA ALA A 57 3.56 -2.05 -15.46
C ALA A 57 4.62 -2.13 -14.35
N ALA A 58 5.09 -0.98 -13.92
CA ALA A 58 5.98 -0.92 -12.76
C ALA A 58 5.22 -1.04 -11.44
N PHE A 59 3.95 -0.60 -11.44
CA PHE A 59 3.06 -0.64 -10.27
C PHE A 59 1.64 -1.05 -10.66
N SER A 60 0.95 -1.64 -9.69
CA SER A 60 -0.51 -1.74 -9.66
C SER A 60 -1.04 -0.87 -8.53
N ILE A 61 -2.10 -0.13 -8.79
CA ILE A 61 -2.87 0.62 -7.80
C ILE A 61 -4.21 -0.08 -7.69
N GLU A 62 -4.49 -0.66 -6.54
CA GLU A 62 -5.68 -1.46 -6.36
C GLU A 62 -6.79 -0.65 -5.71
N ASN A 63 -7.94 -0.67 -6.35
CA ASN A 63 -9.17 -0.05 -5.89
C ASN A 63 -10.02 -1.10 -5.21
N ASP A 64 -9.73 -1.33 -3.96
CA ASP A 64 -10.63 -2.03 -3.08
C ASP A 64 -11.64 -1.07 -2.43
N HIS A 65 -12.38 -1.53 -1.45
CA HIS A 65 -13.40 -0.72 -0.79
C HIS A 65 -12.84 0.41 0.09
N GLY A 66 -11.52 0.43 0.31
CA GLY A 66 -10.84 1.44 1.10
C GLY A 66 -10.16 2.54 0.29
N PHE A 67 -10.28 2.51 -1.03
CA PHE A 67 -9.60 3.42 -1.93
C PHE A 67 -9.85 4.90 -1.62
N ASP A 68 -8.78 5.63 -1.32
CA ASP A 68 -8.81 7.09 -1.24
C ASP A 68 -8.49 7.70 -2.61
N ILE A 69 -9.51 8.17 -3.31
CA ILE A 69 -9.39 8.71 -4.67
C ILE A 69 -8.45 9.91 -4.75
N ILE A 70 -8.34 10.72 -3.69
CA ILE A 70 -7.45 11.89 -3.67
C ILE A 70 -6.00 11.44 -3.62
N THR A 71 -5.67 10.52 -2.71
CA THR A 71 -4.34 9.93 -2.61
C THR A 71 -3.98 9.19 -3.90
N GLY A 72 -4.91 8.43 -4.46
CA GLY A 72 -4.72 7.75 -5.74
C GLY A 72 -4.38 8.72 -6.87
N TYR A 73 -5.07 9.85 -6.97
CA TYR A 73 -4.79 10.87 -7.97
C TYR A 73 -3.37 11.44 -7.83
N HIS A 74 -2.95 11.78 -6.62
CA HIS A 74 -1.59 12.28 -6.37
C HIS A 74 -0.51 11.26 -6.69
N ILE A 75 -0.75 9.99 -6.40
CA ILE A 75 0.17 8.91 -6.76
C ILE A 75 0.31 8.80 -8.27
N VAL A 76 -0.81 8.84 -9.00
CA VAL A 76 -0.78 8.81 -10.47
C VAL A 76 -0.01 10.00 -11.04
N GLU A 77 -0.22 11.21 -10.53
CA GLU A 77 0.53 12.38 -10.96
C GLU A 77 2.04 12.20 -10.74
N LEU A 78 2.45 11.69 -9.58
CA LEU A 78 3.85 11.39 -9.28
C LEU A 78 4.45 10.35 -10.22
N LEU A 79 3.71 9.27 -10.51
CA LEU A 79 4.14 8.22 -11.43
C LEU A 79 4.29 8.76 -12.85
N GLN A 80 3.30 9.51 -13.35
CA GLN A 80 3.33 10.13 -14.67
C GLN A 80 4.49 11.11 -14.81
N ALA A 81 4.71 11.96 -13.82
CA ALA A 81 5.83 12.92 -13.80
C ALA A 81 7.19 12.22 -13.80
N SER A 82 7.27 11.00 -13.29
CA SER A 82 8.48 10.17 -13.27
C SER A 82 8.63 9.29 -14.53
N GLY A 83 7.66 9.32 -15.44
CA GLY A 83 7.63 8.41 -16.61
C GLY A 83 7.44 6.94 -16.24
N THR A 84 6.84 6.69 -15.08
CA THR A 84 6.66 5.33 -14.54
C THR A 84 5.27 4.82 -14.92
N SER A 85 5.20 3.61 -15.47
CA SER A 85 3.93 2.98 -15.86
C SER A 85 3.19 2.42 -14.65
N CYS A 86 1.88 2.54 -14.65
CA CYS A 86 1.02 1.89 -13.66
C CYS A 86 -0.28 1.40 -14.30
N VAL A 87 -0.89 0.40 -13.67
CA VAL A 87 -2.25 -0.06 -13.99
C VAL A 87 -3.15 0.19 -12.80
N PHE A 88 -4.44 0.37 -13.07
CA PHE A 88 -5.48 0.40 -12.05
C PHE A 88 -6.28 -0.89 -12.09
N VAL A 89 -6.45 -1.50 -10.93
CA VAL A 89 -7.32 -2.65 -10.71
C VAL A 89 -8.62 -2.15 -10.08
N HIS A 90 -9.74 -2.33 -10.76
CA HIS A 90 -11.03 -1.73 -10.38
C HIS A 90 -11.91 -2.64 -9.52
N GLU A 91 -11.58 -3.90 -9.39
CA GLU A 91 -12.40 -4.91 -8.71
C GLU A 91 -11.52 -5.79 -7.80
N ALA A 92 -10.61 -5.17 -7.07
CA ALA A 92 -9.82 -5.89 -6.08
C ALA A 92 -10.71 -6.41 -4.93
N GLU A 93 -10.37 -7.58 -4.42
CA GLU A 93 -11.03 -8.10 -3.22
C GLU A 93 -10.70 -7.22 -2.01
N PRO A 94 -11.61 -7.10 -1.04
CA PRO A 94 -11.32 -6.35 0.19
C PRO A 94 -10.11 -6.94 0.93
N ASP A 95 -9.18 -6.09 1.24
CA ASP A 95 -7.94 -6.41 1.93
C ASP A 95 -7.71 -5.51 3.17
N GLU A 96 -6.45 -5.28 3.55
CA GLU A 96 -6.10 -4.43 4.69
C GLU A 96 -6.61 -3.00 4.54
N THR A 97 -6.74 -2.47 3.31
CA THR A 97 -7.24 -1.10 3.11
C THR A 97 -8.70 -0.99 3.55
N TRP A 98 -9.49 -2.07 3.41
CA TRP A 98 -10.85 -2.12 3.94
C TRP A 98 -10.86 -1.98 5.47
N GLU A 99 -9.95 -2.66 6.18
CA GLU A 99 -9.86 -2.59 7.63
C GLU A 99 -9.46 -1.19 8.12
N TYR A 100 -8.51 -0.54 7.44
CA TYR A 100 -8.12 0.83 7.77
C TYR A 100 -9.23 1.83 7.48
N SER A 101 -9.90 1.74 6.34
CA SER A 101 -10.89 2.73 5.89
C SER A 101 -12.16 2.72 6.72
N LYS A 102 -12.63 1.55 7.13
CA LYS A 102 -13.88 1.45 7.92
C LYS A 102 -13.69 1.75 9.41
N GLY A 103 -12.46 1.78 9.92
CA GLY A 103 -12.18 2.02 11.33
C GLY A 103 -12.78 0.98 12.28
N SER A 104 -13.11 -0.20 11.78
CA SER A 104 -14.07 -1.13 12.40
C SER A 104 -13.64 -1.77 13.71
N SER A 105 -12.37 -1.71 14.03
CA SER A 105 -11.82 -2.41 15.21
C SER A 105 -11.36 -1.48 16.31
N SER A 106 -11.55 -0.17 16.15
CA SER A 106 -11.12 0.84 17.11
C SER A 106 -12.14 1.96 17.23
N ASP A 107 -12.07 2.75 18.30
CA ASP A 107 -12.83 3.99 18.43
C ASP A 107 -12.27 5.12 17.52
N LEU A 108 -11.29 4.81 16.69
CA LEU A 108 -10.70 5.74 15.73
C LEU A 108 -11.56 5.86 14.48
N PRO A 109 -11.58 7.03 13.85
CA PRO A 109 -12.19 7.18 12.53
C PRO A 109 -11.43 6.34 11.49
N GLY A 110 -12.11 5.98 10.42
CA GLY A 110 -11.46 5.32 9.28
C GLY A 110 -10.32 6.17 8.72
N ILE A 111 -9.28 5.49 8.26
CA ILE A 111 -8.08 6.11 7.68
C ILE A 111 -8.19 6.03 6.16
N PRO A 112 -8.14 7.16 5.43
CA PRO A 112 -8.03 7.14 3.98
C PRO A 112 -6.80 6.33 3.55
N CYS A 113 -6.98 5.33 2.70
CA CYS A 113 -5.91 4.41 2.34
C CYS A 113 -5.96 3.99 0.88
N LEU A 114 -4.86 3.40 0.42
CA LEU A 114 -4.65 2.94 -0.93
C LEU A 114 -3.67 1.76 -0.90
N SER A 115 -3.89 0.76 -1.74
CA SER A 115 -2.90 -0.29 -2.03
C SER A 115 -2.03 0.11 -3.21
N LEU A 116 -0.72 0.09 -3.00
CA LEU A 116 0.29 0.26 -4.03
C LEU A 116 1.11 -1.02 -4.12
N CYS A 117 0.87 -1.81 -5.16
CA CYS A 117 1.41 -3.14 -5.29
C CYS A 117 2.52 -3.22 -6.35
N LEU A 118 3.44 -4.17 -6.15
CA LEU A 118 4.43 -4.56 -7.14
C LEU A 118 3.89 -5.71 -7.97
N PRO A 119 3.79 -5.56 -9.30
CA PRO A 119 3.43 -6.67 -10.17
C PRO A 119 4.44 -7.81 -10.10
N VAL A 120 3.95 -9.01 -9.86
CA VAL A 120 4.72 -10.25 -9.81
C VAL A 120 4.13 -11.32 -10.71
N CYS A 121 4.91 -12.35 -11.03
CA CYS A 121 4.44 -13.52 -11.76
C CYS A 121 4.69 -14.77 -10.93
N GLY A 122 3.69 -15.63 -10.86
CA GLY A 122 3.76 -16.88 -10.12
C GLY A 122 2.58 -17.07 -9.18
N ASN A 123 2.65 -18.10 -8.37
CA ASN A 123 1.65 -18.37 -7.35
C ASN A 123 2.07 -17.73 -6.03
N MET A 124 1.43 -16.61 -5.67
CA MET A 124 1.75 -15.85 -4.44
C MET A 124 1.55 -16.69 -3.16
N HIS A 125 0.63 -17.67 -3.20
CA HIS A 125 0.33 -18.57 -2.10
C HIS A 125 1.00 -19.94 -2.23
N GLY A 126 1.93 -20.09 -3.18
CA GLY A 126 2.61 -21.35 -3.46
C GLY A 126 4.04 -21.41 -2.92
N ASP A 127 4.56 -22.63 -2.81
CA ASP A 127 5.92 -22.88 -2.32
C ASP A 127 7.02 -22.49 -3.33
N ASP A 128 6.66 -22.30 -4.61
CA ASP A 128 7.62 -22.02 -5.70
C ASP A 128 8.08 -20.56 -5.72
N GLY A 129 7.45 -19.71 -4.93
CA GLY A 129 7.71 -18.27 -4.90
C GLY A 129 7.22 -17.52 -6.13
N VAL A 130 7.55 -16.24 -6.19
CA VAL A 130 7.15 -15.34 -7.28
C VAL A 130 8.36 -14.68 -7.94
N LEU A 131 8.19 -14.29 -9.19
CA LEU A 131 9.16 -13.51 -9.95
C LEU A 131 8.80 -12.03 -9.87
N LEU A 132 9.74 -11.22 -9.44
CA LEU A 132 9.64 -9.76 -9.43
C LEU A 132 10.50 -9.15 -10.55
N ARG A 133 9.98 -8.16 -11.26
CA ARG A 133 10.79 -7.40 -12.20
C ARG A 133 11.78 -6.52 -11.46
N LYS A 134 13.06 -6.76 -11.73
CA LYS A 134 14.13 -5.93 -11.16
C LYS A 134 13.99 -4.45 -11.54
N SER A 135 13.46 -4.15 -12.72
CA SER A 135 13.18 -2.79 -13.19
C SER A 135 12.09 -2.06 -12.40
N SER A 136 11.24 -2.76 -11.67
CA SER A 136 10.20 -2.14 -10.82
C SER A 136 10.72 -1.72 -9.45
N VAL A 137 11.80 -2.33 -8.95
CA VAL A 137 12.30 -2.09 -7.59
C VAL A 137 12.81 -0.66 -7.40
N ILE A 138 13.58 -0.13 -8.35
CA ILE A 138 14.15 1.24 -8.24
C ILE A 138 13.05 2.30 -8.28
N PRO A 139 12.13 2.28 -9.29
CA PRO A 139 10.99 3.20 -9.28
C PRO A 139 10.14 3.11 -8.01
N TYR A 140 9.96 1.91 -7.46
CA TYR A 140 9.21 1.71 -6.22
C TYR A 140 9.86 2.44 -5.03
N GLU A 141 11.17 2.28 -4.86
CA GLU A 141 11.90 3.00 -3.80
C GLU A 141 11.77 4.52 -3.98
N ASP A 142 11.91 5.04 -5.20
CA ASP A 142 11.80 6.47 -5.48
C ASP A 142 10.40 7.03 -5.19
N ILE A 143 9.36 6.30 -5.56
CA ILE A 143 7.98 6.70 -5.28
C ILE A 143 7.70 6.68 -3.78
N LEU A 144 8.08 5.63 -3.07
CA LEU A 144 7.91 5.57 -1.61
C LEU A 144 8.63 6.73 -0.90
N ARG A 145 9.84 7.08 -1.37
CA ARG A 145 10.59 8.22 -0.84
C ARG A 145 9.85 9.54 -1.06
N LYS A 146 9.28 9.76 -2.23
CA LYS A 146 8.48 10.94 -2.55
C LYS A 146 7.21 11.01 -1.71
N LEU A 147 6.49 9.88 -1.59
CA LEU A 147 5.26 9.79 -0.79
C LEU A 147 5.53 10.01 0.70
N ALA A 148 6.62 9.46 1.24
CA ALA A 148 6.99 9.64 2.63
C ALA A 148 7.36 11.09 2.98
N ASN A 149 7.79 11.88 2.00
CA ASN A 149 8.16 13.29 2.18
C ASN A 149 7.09 14.26 1.64
N ALA A 150 6.02 13.75 1.05
CA ALA A 150 4.92 14.57 0.56
C ALA A 150 3.99 14.94 1.71
N VAL A 151 3.72 16.22 1.85
CA VAL A 151 2.61 16.69 2.69
C VAL A 151 1.34 16.55 1.86
N PHE A 152 0.52 15.56 2.18
CA PHE A 152 -0.78 15.35 1.54
C PHE A 152 -1.89 16.09 2.27
#